data_a66ae2024041d4c378c92facfb2eef14
#
_entry.id   a66ae2024041d4c378c92facfb2eef14
#
_cell.length_a   1.000
_cell.length_b   1.000
_cell.length_c   1.000
_cell.angle_alpha   90.00
_cell.angle_beta   90.00
_cell.angle_gamma   90.00
#
_symmetry.space_group_name_H-M   'P 1'
#
loop_
_entity.id
_entity.type
_entity.pdbx_description
1 polymer ?
#
loop_
_entity_poly.entity_id
_entity_poly.type
_entity_poly.pdbx_seq_one_letter_code
_entity_poly.pdbx_strand_id
1 'polypeptide(L)'
;MSSNDPSASGNQAETNISTDQDQAPDEATTAHEAAPAPEDVARQTPEPQGPDADRVATANIGVVGLAVMGSNLARNLASREGNTVAVHNRSRSKTDELLATHPEAGFVPAFSYEEFAASLQKPRAAIIMVKAGRPTDAVIDALVEVFEPGDIIVDGGNALFTDTIRREKAVRETGINFVGAGISGGEEGALLGPSIMPGGSDESWITLGPILKSIAAVAEGEPCVTHIGHDGAGHFVKMVHNGIEYADMQLIAEAYDLIRRGTGKTPAEIADVFAEWNRGELESYLIEITAEVLRQVDAATGKPLVDVILDQAGAKGTGAWTVQTALSLGVPVSGIAEATFARSLSSHPEQREVSRELPGPEEGLAVEDTDAFIEDVRLALYASKIVAYSQGFDEIRAGAAEYDWQIDLGAVSKIWRAGCIIRAQFLNRIADAYGETPDLAVLLTAPYFVEALGRAQGAWRRIVSTAAGAGIPAPAFSSSLSYYDGLRAERLPAALIQGQRDFFGAHTYKRIDKEGTFHTLWSGDRTEIEAEDTH
;
A
#
# COMPACT_ATOMS: atom_id res chain seq x y z
N MET A 1 -59.28 33.74 -19.82
CA MET A 1 -59.81 34.40 -18.61
C MET A 1 -58.75 34.25 -17.53
N SER A 2 -58.27 35.41 -17.10
CA SER A 2 -57.54 35.82 -15.89
C SER A 2 -56.30 34.97 -15.53
N SER A 3 -55.07 35.38 -15.80
CA SER A 3 -54.29 36.47 -15.14
C SER A 3 -54.08 36.25 -13.64
N ASN A 4 -52.79 35.92 -13.28
CA ASN A 4 -52.03 36.73 -12.35
C ASN A 4 -50.61 36.18 -12.18
N ASP A 5 -49.67 36.99 -12.62
CA ASP A 5 -48.32 37.07 -12.11
C ASP A 5 -48.36 38.01 -10.87
N PRO A 6 -47.53 37.84 -9.86
CA PRO A 6 -46.45 38.81 -9.75
C PRO A 6 -45.11 38.27 -9.24
N SER A 7 -44.07 38.66 -9.97
CA SER A 7 -42.76 39.20 -9.56
C SER A 7 -42.39 39.18 -8.05
N ALA A 8 -41.22 38.73 -7.69
CA ALA A 8 -40.04 39.54 -7.35
C ALA A 8 -39.08 38.80 -6.42
N SER A 9 -37.84 39.14 -6.64
CA SER A 9 -36.65 39.17 -5.77
C SER A 9 -35.97 37.84 -5.43
N GLY A 10 -34.94 37.67 -6.03
CA GLY A 10 -33.53 37.47 -5.87
C GLY A 10 -33.04 37.23 -4.43
N ASN A 11 -32.35 36.13 -4.29
CA ASN A 11 -31.19 36.11 -3.40
C ASN A 11 -30.22 34.98 -3.87
N GLN A 12 -29.12 35.42 -4.44
CA GLN A 12 -27.95 34.58 -4.65
C GLN A 12 -27.30 34.37 -3.27
N ALA A 13 -27.24 33.13 -2.84
CA ALA A 13 -26.36 32.75 -1.74
C ALA A 13 -25.16 32.02 -2.33
N GLU A 14 -24.08 32.75 -2.47
CA GLU A 14 -22.74 32.19 -2.68
C GLU A 14 -22.35 31.42 -1.42
N THR A 15 -22.23 30.11 -1.49
CA THR A 15 -21.63 29.31 -0.42
C THR A 15 -20.12 29.22 -0.66
N ASN A 16 -19.40 30.08 0.04
CA ASN A 16 -17.97 29.95 0.27
C ASN A 16 -17.72 28.72 1.15
N ILE A 17 -17.07 27.71 0.59
CA ILE A 17 -16.50 26.61 1.37
C ILE A 17 -15.13 27.08 1.88
N SER A 18 -15.10 27.49 3.15
CA SER A 18 -13.87 27.75 3.91
C SER A 18 -13.28 26.41 4.36
N THR A 19 -12.08 26.13 3.91
CA THR A 19 -11.20 25.09 4.46
C THR A 19 -10.57 25.59 5.75
N ASP A 20 -11.09 25.15 6.91
CA ASP A 20 -10.41 25.26 8.19
C ASP A 20 -10.44 23.88 8.87
N GLN A 21 -9.32 23.19 8.82
CA GLN A 21 -9.03 22.04 9.67
C GLN A 21 -7.76 22.40 10.45
N ASP A 22 -7.97 22.77 11.72
CA ASP A 22 -7.02 22.52 12.81
C ASP A 22 -7.58 23.19 14.09
N GLN A 23 -8.28 22.42 14.93
CA GLN A 23 -8.34 22.67 16.37
C GLN A 23 -8.82 21.42 17.11
N ALA A 24 -7.89 20.83 17.91
CA ALA A 24 -8.23 19.87 18.94
C ALA A 24 -8.88 20.56 20.13
N PRO A 25 -9.80 19.90 20.87
CA PRO A 25 -10.45 20.53 22.02
C PRO A 25 -9.53 20.60 23.25
N ASP A 26 -9.54 21.76 23.92
CA ASP A 26 -8.93 22.04 25.21
C ASP A 26 -9.57 21.22 26.34
N GLU A 27 -8.74 20.51 27.09
CA GLU A 27 -9.13 19.92 28.38
C GLU A 27 -9.24 20.98 29.48
N ALA A 28 -10.36 20.97 30.18
CA ALA A 28 -10.66 21.86 31.29
C ALA A 28 -9.74 21.57 32.50
N THR A 29 -9.03 22.61 32.93
CA THR A 29 -8.17 22.65 34.11
C THR A 29 -9.00 22.79 35.39
N THR A 30 -8.98 21.78 36.26
CA THR A 30 -9.38 21.95 37.67
C THR A 30 -8.14 22.22 38.50
N ALA A 31 -8.15 23.41 39.16
CA ALA A 31 -7.10 23.83 40.07
C ALA A 31 -7.08 22.99 41.35
N HIS A 32 -5.94 22.38 41.67
CA HIS A 32 -5.62 21.94 43.03
C HIS A 32 -4.39 22.71 43.53
N GLU A 33 -4.51 23.20 44.78
CA GLU A 33 -3.57 23.99 45.52
C GLU A 33 -2.16 23.33 45.62
N ALA A 34 -1.14 24.15 45.40
CA ALA A 34 0.27 23.76 45.44
C ALA A 34 0.82 23.71 46.86
N ALA A 35 1.53 22.63 47.21
CA ALA A 35 2.43 22.56 48.33
C ALA A 35 3.82 23.09 47.91
N PRO A 36 4.64 23.66 48.81
CA PRO A 36 5.88 24.38 48.46
C PRO A 36 6.98 23.41 48.01
N ALA A 37 7.72 23.87 47.01
CA ALA A 37 8.85 23.16 46.38
C ALA A 37 10.11 23.13 47.30
N PRO A 38 10.93 22.06 47.25
CA PRO A 38 12.25 22.06 47.81
C PRO A 38 13.26 22.75 46.88
N GLU A 39 14.23 23.38 47.48
CA GLU A 39 15.23 24.27 46.90
C GLU A 39 16.02 23.68 45.70
N ASP A 40 16.20 24.56 44.71
CA ASP A 40 17.01 24.40 43.51
C ASP A 40 18.44 23.96 43.81
N VAL A 41 18.80 22.73 43.50
CA VAL A 41 20.18 22.35 43.16
C VAL A 41 20.30 22.46 41.64
N ALA A 42 20.88 23.58 41.21
CA ALA A 42 21.23 23.82 39.80
C ALA A 42 22.12 22.67 39.29
N ARG A 43 21.50 21.71 38.56
CA ARG A 43 22.26 20.82 37.67
C ARG A 43 22.71 21.65 36.48
N GLN A 44 24.01 21.99 36.48
CA GLN A 44 24.70 22.51 35.30
C GLN A 44 24.48 21.49 34.17
N THR A 45 23.63 21.81 33.20
CA THR A 45 23.63 21.16 31.88
C THR A 45 24.98 21.50 31.25
N PRO A 46 25.79 20.53 30.81
CA PRO A 46 26.98 20.83 30.05
C PRO A 46 26.59 21.60 28.79
N GLU A 47 27.29 22.70 28.53
CA GLU A 47 27.18 23.45 27.27
C GLU A 47 27.41 22.48 26.10
N PRO A 48 26.70 22.64 24.96
CA PRO A 48 26.95 21.86 23.78
C PRO A 48 28.39 22.09 23.35
N GLN A 49 29.21 21.04 23.45
CA GLN A 49 30.54 21.05 22.86
C GLN A 49 30.36 21.21 21.36
N GLY A 50 31.04 22.16 20.75
CA GLY A 50 31.06 22.37 19.32
C GLY A 50 31.49 21.09 18.57
N PRO A 51 31.27 21.01 17.24
CA PRO A 51 31.52 19.81 16.48
C PRO A 51 32.94 19.30 16.74
N ASP A 52 33.01 18.03 17.14
CA ASP A 52 34.27 17.32 17.41
C ASP A 52 34.99 17.16 16.06
N ALA A 53 35.87 18.12 15.73
CA ALA A 53 36.58 18.17 14.43
C ALA A 53 37.52 16.98 14.22
N ASP A 54 37.73 16.15 15.26
CA ASP A 54 38.62 14.98 15.25
C ASP A 54 37.85 13.64 15.15
N ARG A 55 36.56 13.66 14.89
CA ARG A 55 35.76 12.43 14.78
C ARG A 55 36.17 11.63 13.55
N VAL A 56 36.61 10.40 13.73
CA VAL A 56 37.01 9.50 12.63
C VAL A 56 35.77 8.88 12.01
N ALA A 57 35.61 9.05 10.70
CA ALA A 57 34.52 8.43 9.91
C ALA A 57 34.73 6.91 9.86
N THR A 58 33.96 6.17 10.65
CA THR A 58 34.04 4.71 10.74
C THR A 58 32.82 3.99 10.16
N ALA A 59 31.66 4.65 10.12
CA ALA A 59 30.42 4.05 9.64
C ALA A 59 30.30 4.14 8.12
N ASN A 60 29.89 3.04 7.46
CA ASN A 60 29.64 3.00 6.02
C ASN A 60 28.17 3.27 5.66
N ILE A 61 27.28 3.26 6.66
CA ILE A 61 25.86 3.55 6.50
C ILE A 61 25.32 4.22 7.77
N GLY A 62 24.34 5.12 7.63
CA GLY A 62 23.67 5.74 8.76
C GLY A 62 22.17 5.52 8.75
N VAL A 63 21.54 5.57 9.94
CA VAL A 63 20.09 5.52 10.11
C VAL A 63 19.62 6.70 10.93
N VAL A 64 18.68 7.48 10.37
CA VAL A 64 18.03 8.62 11.04
C VAL A 64 16.58 8.27 11.33
N GLY A 65 16.21 8.35 12.62
CA GLY A 65 14.88 7.97 13.11
C GLY A 65 14.86 6.56 13.67
N LEU A 66 14.84 6.48 15.01
CA LEU A 66 15.00 5.25 15.79
C LEU A 66 13.70 4.83 16.49
N ALA A 67 12.55 4.99 15.81
CA ALA A 67 11.33 4.30 16.18
C ALA A 67 11.45 2.80 15.83
N VAL A 68 10.43 1.99 16.10
CA VAL A 68 10.46 0.53 15.95
C VAL A 68 11.11 0.07 14.65
N MET A 69 10.65 0.58 13.50
CA MET A 69 11.18 0.18 12.19
C MET A 69 12.65 0.59 11.99
N GLY A 70 13.00 1.84 12.35
CA GLY A 70 14.36 2.34 12.18
C GLY A 70 15.36 1.67 13.12
N SER A 71 14.98 1.40 14.37
CA SER A 71 15.80 0.64 15.31
C SER A 71 16.05 -0.78 14.80
N ASN A 72 15.03 -1.47 14.31
CA ASN A 72 15.17 -2.82 13.80
C ASN A 72 16.01 -2.87 12.52
N LEU A 73 15.82 -1.90 11.61
CA LEU A 73 16.65 -1.80 10.41
C LEU A 73 18.13 -1.52 10.75
N ALA A 74 18.40 -0.61 11.71
CA ALA A 74 19.76 -0.34 12.19
C ALA A 74 20.41 -1.60 12.77
N ARG A 75 19.67 -2.37 13.56
CA ARG A 75 20.12 -3.66 14.12
C ARG A 75 20.41 -4.69 13.04
N ASN A 76 19.54 -4.82 12.06
CA ASN A 76 19.77 -5.70 10.91
C ASN A 76 21.06 -5.31 10.16
N LEU A 77 21.22 -4.01 9.85
CA LEU A 77 22.44 -3.50 9.22
C LEU A 77 23.69 -3.83 10.04
N ALA A 78 23.68 -3.54 11.34
CA ALA A 78 24.81 -3.78 12.23
C ALA A 78 25.13 -5.28 12.44
N SER A 79 24.16 -6.17 12.25
CA SER A 79 24.38 -7.62 12.34
C SER A 79 25.11 -8.22 11.13
N ARG A 80 25.32 -7.45 10.07
CA ARG A 80 25.94 -7.94 8.82
C ARG A 80 27.42 -7.62 8.80
N GLU A 81 28.21 -8.62 8.46
CA GLU A 81 29.67 -8.45 8.31
C GLU A 81 30.00 -7.33 7.31
N GLY A 82 30.93 -6.46 7.68
CA GLY A 82 31.35 -5.33 6.85
C GLY A 82 30.55 -4.06 7.05
N ASN A 83 29.44 -4.08 7.81
CA ASN A 83 28.69 -2.88 8.13
C ASN A 83 29.07 -2.31 9.51
N THR A 84 29.26 -1.02 9.54
CA THR A 84 29.33 -0.18 10.75
C THR A 84 28.28 0.91 10.60
N VAL A 85 27.36 1.02 11.57
CA VAL A 85 26.16 1.83 11.45
C VAL A 85 26.21 3.05 12.36
N ALA A 86 26.14 4.26 11.77
CA ALA A 86 25.89 5.49 12.51
C ALA A 86 24.39 5.63 12.79
N VAL A 87 24.02 6.04 14.01
CA VAL A 87 22.62 6.19 14.41
C VAL A 87 22.35 7.57 14.98
N HIS A 88 21.27 8.20 14.49
CA HIS A 88 20.82 9.50 14.94
C HIS A 88 19.30 9.52 15.13
N ASN A 89 18.84 10.18 16.19
CA ASN A 89 17.44 10.51 16.38
C ASN A 89 17.30 11.90 17.00
N ARG A 90 16.31 12.67 16.57
CA ARG A 90 16.01 14.00 17.10
C ARG A 90 15.94 14.03 18.63
N SER A 91 15.33 13.01 19.24
CA SER A 91 15.32 12.84 20.69
C SER A 91 16.53 12.00 21.10
N ARG A 92 17.48 12.59 21.81
CA ARG A 92 18.69 11.93 22.34
C ARG A 92 18.35 10.66 23.13
N SER A 93 17.27 10.69 23.92
CA SER A 93 16.86 9.55 24.74
C SER A 93 16.59 8.27 23.92
N LYS A 94 16.12 8.39 22.66
CA LYS A 94 15.93 7.24 21.78
C LYS A 94 17.23 6.65 21.28
N THR A 95 18.23 7.47 21.03
CA THR A 95 19.59 6.99 20.70
C THR A 95 20.20 6.30 21.92
N ASP A 96 20.14 6.93 23.10
CA ASP A 96 20.65 6.34 24.34
C ASP A 96 19.97 5.01 24.69
N GLU A 97 18.63 4.92 24.50
CA GLU A 97 17.85 3.68 24.68
C GLU A 97 18.34 2.56 23.75
N LEU A 98 18.54 2.84 22.46
CA LEU A 98 19.02 1.85 21.49
C LEU A 98 20.41 1.32 21.87
N LEU A 99 21.32 2.22 22.26
CA LEU A 99 22.67 1.84 22.69
C LEU A 99 22.67 0.98 23.95
N ALA A 100 21.82 1.34 24.92
CA ALA A 100 21.71 0.61 26.18
C ALA A 100 21.09 -0.77 26.02
N THR A 101 20.11 -0.91 25.10
CA THR A 101 19.42 -2.17 24.87
C THR A 101 20.15 -3.12 23.91
N HIS A 102 21.05 -2.57 23.06
CA HIS A 102 21.78 -3.35 22.04
C HIS A 102 23.28 -2.96 21.99
N PRO A 103 24.03 -3.11 23.10
CA PRO A 103 25.44 -2.76 23.14
C PRO A 103 26.31 -3.62 22.21
N GLU A 104 25.85 -4.84 21.89
CA GLU A 104 26.52 -5.77 20.99
C GLU A 104 26.56 -5.31 19.53
N ALA A 105 25.64 -4.41 19.15
CA ALA A 105 25.54 -3.94 17.76
C ALA A 105 26.67 -2.97 17.37
N GLY A 106 27.40 -2.42 18.34
CA GLY A 106 28.54 -1.55 18.05
C GLY A 106 28.20 -0.28 17.29
N PHE A 107 27.01 0.29 17.49
CA PHE A 107 26.57 1.51 16.81
C PHE A 107 27.51 2.70 17.08
N VAL A 108 27.66 3.57 16.08
CA VAL A 108 28.31 4.87 16.19
C VAL A 108 27.23 5.93 16.49
N PRO A 109 27.07 6.39 17.74
CA PRO A 109 26.05 7.36 18.07
C PRO A 109 26.40 8.74 17.57
N ALA A 110 25.38 9.49 17.11
CA ALA A 110 25.49 10.90 16.78
C ALA A 110 24.29 11.65 17.38
N PHE A 111 24.57 12.82 17.98
CA PHE A 111 23.56 13.63 18.68
C PHE A 111 23.25 14.94 17.96
N SER A 112 23.95 15.21 16.84
CA SER A 112 23.62 16.25 15.87
C SER A 112 23.80 15.72 14.44
N TYR A 113 23.31 16.45 13.44
CA TYR A 113 23.49 16.08 12.03
C TYR A 113 24.96 16.24 11.59
N GLU A 114 25.68 17.20 12.15
CA GLU A 114 27.12 17.41 11.91
C GLU A 114 27.94 16.22 12.45
N GLU A 115 27.67 15.77 13.68
CA GLU A 115 28.29 14.55 14.23
C GLU A 115 27.93 13.31 13.39
N PHE A 116 26.69 13.22 12.93
CA PHE A 116 26.22 12.12 12.09
C PHE A 116 26.98 12.09 10.76
N ALA A 117 27.07 13.22 10.06
CA ALA A 117 27.81 13.33 8.82
C ALA A 117 29.31 13.05 9.00
N ALA A 118 29.92 13.55 10.08
CA ALA A 118 31.32 13.30 10.40
C ALA A 118 31.63 11.83 10.74
N SER A 119 30.61 11.05 11.17
CA SER A 119 30.77 9.63 11.47
C SER A 119 30.75 8.74 10.22
N LEU A 120 30.25 9.25 9.08
CA LEU A 120 30.05 8.49 7.86
C LEU A 120 31.22 8.59 6.89
N GLN A 121 31.64 7.46 6.34
CA GLN A 121 32.61 7.40 5.24
C GLN A 121 32.01 7.95 3.95
N LYS A 122 32.84 8.60 3.12
CA LYS A 122 32.42 9.14 1.82
C LYS A 122 32.52 8.08 0.71
N PRO A 123 31.55 8.06 -0.23
CA PRO A 123 30.32 8.84 -0.24
C PRO A 123 29.42 8.43 0.93
N ARG A 124 28.93 9.42 1.69
CA ARG A 124 28.04 9.17 2.83
C ARG A 124 26.71 8.59 2.36
N ALA A 125 26.15 7.67 3.14
CA ALA A 125 24.81 7.13 2.87
C ALA A 125 23.99 7.14 4.17
N ALA A 126 22.78 7.73 4.13
CA ALA A 126 21.88 7.82 5.27
C ALA A 126 20.48 7.35 4.91
N ILE A 127 19.92 6.41 5.68
CA ILE A 127 18.54 5.92 5.56
C ILE A 127 17.67 6.67 6.57
N ILE A 128 16.66 7.36 6.08
CA ILE A 128 15.66 8.08 6.87
C ILE A 128 14.48 7.14 7.16
N MET A 129 14.18 6.92 8.45
CA MET A 129 13.08 6.09 8.93
C MET A 129 12.14 6.91 9.84
N VAL A 130 11.57 8.00 9.31
CA VAL A 130 10.65 8.87 10.03
C VAL A 130 9.25 8.84 9.39
N LYS A 131 8.27 9.47 10.05
CA LYS A 131 6.92 9.59 9.49
C LYS A 131 6.95 10.36 8.17
N ALA A 132 6.29 9.83 7.15
CA ALA A 132 6.16 10.46 5.84
C ALA A 132 5.55 11.88 5.90
N GLY A 133 5.86 12.70 4.90
CA GLY A 133 5.44 14.09 4.80
C GLY A 133 6.44 15.08 5.42
N ARG A 134 5.97 16.13 6.07
CA ARG A 134 6.81 17.20 6.65
C ARG A 134 7.98 16.72 7.53
N PRO A 135 7.83 15.68 8.37
CA PRO A 135 8.98 15.18 9.14
C PRO A 135 10.12 14.66 8.27
N THR A 136 9.80 14.02 7.14
CA THR A 136 10.81 13.57 6.17
C THR A 136 11.49 14.76 5.49
N ASP A 137 10.70 15.78 5.05
CA ASP A 137 11.25 16.98 4.45
C ASP A 137 12.26 17.68 5.40
N ALA A 138 11.92 17.83 6.68
CA ALA A 138 12.78 18.46 7.67
C ALA A 138 14.11 17.69 7.92
N VAL A 139 14.09 16.35 7.82
CA VAL A 139 15.34 15.55 7.93
C VAL A 139 16.17 15.68 6.66
N ILE A 140 15.54 15.72 5.49
CA ILE A 140 16.23 15.93 4.21
C ILE A 140 16.92 17.29 4.22
N ASP A 141 16.21 18.37 4.59
CA ASP A 141 16.78 19.72 4.67
C ASP A 141 18.01 19.76 5.58
N ALA A 142 17.93 19.16 6.78
CA ALA A 142 19.04 19.11 7.72
C ALA A 142 20.23 18.27 7.22
N LEU A 143 19.99 17.19 6.48
CA LEU A 143 21.07 16.39 5.88
C LEU A 143 21.73 17.13 4.70
N VAL A 144 20.97 17.84 3.88
CA VAL A 144 21.49 18.64 2.75
C VAL A 144 22.46 19.72 3.24
N GLU A 145 22.25 20.30 4.43
CA GLU A 145 23.16 21.30 5.01
C GLU A 145 24.55 20.74 5.38
N VAL A 146 24.66 19.42 5.67
CA VAL A 146 25.88 18.79 6.18
C VAL A 146 26.49 17.73 5.24
N PHE A 147 25.75 17.31 4.21
CA PHE A 147 26.22 16.38 3.17
C PHE A 147 26.86 17.14 2.02
N GLU A 148 27.63 16.42 1.21
CA GLU A 148 28.38 16.96 0.08
C GLU A 148 27.92 16.31 -1.25
N PRO A 149 28.20 16.93 -2.39
CA PRO A 149 27.94 16.31 -3.69
C PRO A 149 28.52 14.88 -3.79
N GLY A 150 27.69 13.95 -4.25
CA GLY A 150 28.00 12.51 -4.32
C GLY A 150 27.53 11.69 -3.12
N ASP A 151 27.18 12.32 -1.99
CA ASP A 151 26.55 11.63 -0.85
C ASP A 151 25.13 11.17 -1.20
N ILE A 152 24.52 10.29 -0.40
CA ILE A 152 23.25 9.63 -0.71
C ILE A 152 22.31 9.75 0.49
N ILE A 153 21.10 10.27 0.23
CA ILE A 153 19.98 10.29 1.18
C ILE A 153 18.95 9.27 0.72
N VAL A 154 18.56 8.33 1.58
CA VAL A 154 17.56 7.30 1.32
C VAL A 154 16.33 7.56 2.17
N ASP A 155 15.17 7.82 1.55
CA ASP A 155 13.88 7.82 2.25
C ASP A 155 13.35 6.39 2.31
N GLY A 156 13.44 5.74 3.48
CA GLY A 156 12.94 4.38 3.73
C GLY A 156 11.51 4.36 4.29
N GLY A 157 10.82 5.50 4.36
CA GLY A 157 9.45 5.61 4.81
C GLY A 157 8.42 5.12 3.78
N ASN A 158 7.15 5.04 4.19
CA ASN A 158 6.05 4.85 3.25
C ASN A 158 5.60 6.22 2.69
N ALA A 159 6.38 6.77 1.77
CA ALA A 159 6.10 8.07 1.18
C ALA A 159 5.22 7.96 -0.08
N LEU A 160 4.47 9.02 -0.38
CA LEU A 160 3.81 9.18 -1.65
C LEU A 160 4.88 9.38 -2.75
N PHE A 161 4.83 8.61 -3.81
CA PHE A 161 5.88 8.61 -4.83
C PHE A 161 6.05 9.98 -5.53
N THR A 162 4.98 10.77 -5.67
CA THR A 162 5.05 12.13 -6.22
C THR A 162 5.83 13.09 -5.32
N ASP A 163 5.74 12.91 -3.99
CA ASP A 163 6.61 13.62 -3.05
C ASP A 163 8.08 13.20 -3.23
N THR A 164 8.31 11.93 -3.49
CA THR A 164 9.66 11.39 -3.75
C THR A 164 10.26 11.98 -5.02
N ILE A 165 9.50 12.09 -6.11
CA ILE A 165 9.92 12.76 -7.35
C ILE A 165 10.30 14.22 -7.06
N ARG A 166 9.46 14.94 -6.31
CA ARG A 166 9.71 16.33 -5.92
C ARG A 166 11.00 16.48 -5.10
N ARG A 167 11.19 15.60 -4.10
CA ARG A 167 12.37 15.58 -3.22
C ARG A 167 13.63 15.26 -3.99
N GLU A 168 13.58 14.24 -4.83
CA GLU A 168 14.70 13.82 -5.66
C GLU A 168 15.17 14.95 -6.55
N LYS A 169 14.24 15.63 -7.23
CA LYS A 169 14.56 16.79 -8.07
C LYS A 169 15.26 17.91 -7.28
N ALA A 170 14.74 18.25 -6.10
CA ALA A 170 15.30 19.31 -5.26
C ALA A 170 16.69 18.94 -4.68
N VAL A 171 16.85 17.71 -4.20
CA VAL A 171 18.12 17.24 -3.63
C VAL A 171 19.19 17.10 -4.71
N ARG A 172 18.84 16.64 -5.90
CA ARG A 172 19.78 16.52 -7.03
C ARG A 172 20.40 17.87 -7.44
N GLU A 173 19.69 18.98 -7.30
CA GLU A 173 20.22 20.32 -7.56
C GLU A 173 21.41 20.68 -6.66
N THR A 174 21.54 20.03 -5.50
CA THR A 174 22.69 20.18 -4.58
C THR A 174 23.87 19.24 -4.91
N GLY A 175 23.71 18.36 -5.89
CA GLY A 175 24.67 17.31 -6.23
C GLY A 175 24.62 16.08 -5.35
N ILE A 176 23.69 16.01 -4.37
CA ILE A 176 23.44 14.85 -3.51
C ILE A 176 22.48 13.90 -4.23
N ASN A 177 22.70 12.60 -4.11
CA ASN A 177 21.79 11.58 -4.63
C ASN A 177 20.62 11.35 -3.67
N PHE A 178 19.41 11.21 -4.21
CA PHE A 178 18.22 10.87 -3.42
C PHE A 178 17.62 9.56 -3.89
N VAL A 179 17.27 8.68 -2.94
CA VAL A 179 16.70 7.37 -3.20
C VAL A 179 15.41 7.20 -2.40
N GLY A 180 14.28 7.03 -3.08
CA GLY A 180 13.05 6.57 -2.44
C GLY A 180 13.04 5.05 -2.38
N ALA A 181 13.09 4.47 -1.19
CA ALA A 181 13.17 3.03 -0.99
C ALA A 181 11.95 2.50 -0.23
N GLY A 182 11.05 1.79 -0.92
CA GLY A 182 9.98 1.06 -0.26
C GLY A 182 10.54 -0.12 0.54
N ILE A 183 10.34 -0.13 1.86
CA ILE A 183 10.76 -1.22 2.75
C ILE A 183 9.53 -1.93 3.26
N SER A 184 9.46 -3.25 3.06
CA SER A 184 8.33 -4.09 3.48
C SER A 184 8.75 -5.11 4.55
N GLY A 185 7.78 -5.83 5.13
CA GLY A 185 8.02 -6.89 6.11
C GLY A 185 7.60 -6.55 7.54
N GLY A 186 7.15 -5.32 7.79
CA GLY A 186 6.75 -4.88 9.13
C GLY A 186 7.92 -4.86 10.11
N GLU A 187 7.61 -4.92 11.40
CA GLU A 187 8.58 -4.85 12.49
C GLU A 187 9.59 -6.00 12.43
N GLU A 188 9.11 -7.21 12.25
CA GLU A 188 9.94 -8.42 12.18
C GLU A 188 10.80 -8.43 10.91
N GLY A 189 10.20 -8.11 9.76
CA GLY A 189 10.93 -8.07 8.50
C GLY A 189 12.06 -7.04 8.49
N ALA A 190 11.88 -5.87 9.08
CA ALA A 190 12.94 -4.88 9.22
C ALA A 190 14.17 -5.42 9.96
N LEU A 191 13.95 -6.29 10.96
CA LEU A 191 15.02 -6.90 11.76
C LEU A 191 15.65 -8.12 11.09
N LEU A 192 14.84 -9.01 10.53
CA LEU A 192 15.30 -10.33 10.07
C LEU A 192 15.65 -10.37 8.58
N GLY A 193 15.05 -9.49 7.80
CA GLY A 193 15.26 -9.39 6.35
C GLY A 193 14.01 -8.83 5.66
N PRO A 194 14.03 -7.56 5.25
CA PRO A 194 12.93 -6.95 4.51
C PRO A 194 13.01 -7.26 3.01
N SER A 195 11.87 -7.13 2.31
CA SER A 195 11.84 -6.87 0.88
C SER A 195 12.06 -5.38 0.65
N ILE A 196 12.98 -5.02 -0.23
CA ILE A 196 13.38 -3.62 -0.45
C ILE A 196 13.21 -3.25 -1.93
N MET A 197 12.56 -2.11 -2.16
CA MET A 197 12.25 -1.55 -3.48
C MET A 197 12.93 -0.19 -3.65
N PRO A 198 14.26 -0.13 -3.84
CA PRO A 198 14.97 1.14 -4.03
C PRO A 198 14.75 1.69 -5.43
N GLY A 199 14.44 2.99 -5.51
CA GLY A 199 14.53 3.79 -6.72
C GLY A 199 15.83 4.59 -6.76
N GLY A 200 15.83 5.73 -7.48
CA GLY A 200 16.96 6.65 -7.58
C GLY A 200 17.91 6.35 -8.73
N SER A 201 19.07 7.02 -8.76
CA SER A 201 20.04 6.90 -9.85
C SER A 201 20.80 5.57 -9.83
N ASP A 202 21.31 5.14 -11.01
CA ASP A 202 22.18 3.97 -11.13
C ASP A 202 23.46 4.13 -10.29
N GLU A 203 23.98 5.34 -10.16
CA GLU A 203 25.16 5.63 -9.34
C GLU A 203 24.90 5.35 -7.85
N SER A 204 23.74 5.77 -7.34
CA SER A 204 23.35 5.46 -5.95
C SER A 204 23.16 3.97 -5.74
N TRP A 205 22.64 3.24 -6.73
CA TRP A 205 22.49 1.79 -6.68
C TRP A 205 23.84 1.06 -6.63
N ILE A 206 24.87 1.53 -7.36
CA ILE A 206 26.21 0.94 -7.29
C ILE A 206 26.74 0.95 -5.85
N THR A 207 26.51 2.05 -5.11
CA THR A 207 26.97 2.20 -3.71
C THR A 207 26.06 1.46 -2.72
N LEU A 208 24.74 1.63 -2.83
CA LEU A 208 23.77 1.10 -1.87
C LEU A 208 23.47 -0.39 -2.09
N GLY A 209 23.50 -0.84 -3.33
CA GLY A 209 23.07 -2.19 -3.69
C GLY A 209 23.73 -3.30 -2.87
N PRO A 210 25.05 -3.33 -2.66
CA PRO A 210 25.71 -4.32 -1.81
C PRO A 210 25.21 -4.29 -0.36
N ILE A 211 25.02 -3.10 0.21
CA ILE A 211 24.52 -2.92 1.59
C ILE A 211 23.08 -3.41 1.70
N LEU A 212 22.19 -2.99 0.80
CA LEU A 212 20.79 -3.38 0.82
C LEU A 212 20.61 -4.88 0.57
N LYS A 213 21.40 -5.48 -0.32
CA LYS A 213 21.42 -6.94 -0.54
C LYS A 213 21.83 -7.72 0.70
N SER A 214 22.73 -7.18 1.52
CA SER A 214 23.20 -7.85 2.74
C SER A 214 22.12 -8.00 3.80
N ILE A 215 21.16 -7.07 3.86
CA ILE A 215 20.09 -7.03 4.86
C ILE A 215 18.73 -7.52 4.37
N ALA A 216 18.56 -7.69 3.06
CA ALA A 216 17.30 -8.15 2.48
C ALA A 216 17.00 -9.60 2.86
N ALA A 217 15.73 -9.96 2.87
CA ALA A 217 15.32 -11.36 2.90
C ALA A 217 15.90 -12.11 1.71
N VAL A 218 16.05 -13.42 1.85
CA VAL A 218 16.55 -14.29 0.80
C VAL A 218 15.48 -15.32 0.43
N ALA A 219 15.09 -15.38 -0.83
CA ALA A 219 14.20 -16.38 -1.36
C ALA A 219 14.93 -17.16 -2.47
N GLU A 220 14.96 -18.49 -2.37
CA GLU A 220 15.61 -19.37 -3.36
C GLU A 220 17.07 -18.99 -3.68
N GLY A 221 17.79 -18.47 -2.67
CA GLY A 221 19.18 -18.03 -2.81
C GLY A 221 19.38 -16.64 -3.39
N GLU A 222 18.30 -15.92 -3.74
CA GLU A 222 18.32 -14.55 -4.26
C GLU A 222 17.88 -13.55 -3.20
N PRO A 223 18.58 -12.41 -3.01
CA PRO A 223 18.14 -11.37 -2.08
C PRO A 223 16.89 -10.65 -2.63
N CYS A 224 15.89 -10.44 -1.77
CA CYS A 224 14.64 -9.76 -2.10
C CYS A 224 14.81 -8.24 -2.19
N VAL A 225 15.71 -7.79 -3.06
CA VAL A 225 15.98 -6.39 -3.38
C VAL A 225 16.46 -6.27 -4.82
N THR A 226 15.93 -5.30 -5.54
CA THR A 226 16.41 -4.94 -6.89
C THR A 226 16.25 -3.44 -7.09
N HIS A 227 17.08 -2.84 -7.96
CA HIS A 227 16.85 -1.47 -8.40
C HIS A 227 15.56 -1.40 -9.22
N ILE A 228 14.60 -0.60 -8.78
CA ILE A 228 13.27 -0.55 -9.40
C ILE A 228 13.26 0.37 -10.62
N GLY A 229 13.97 1.50 -10.54
CA GLY A 229 14.00 2.54 -11.56
C GLY A 229 14.36 3.89 -10.97
N HIS A 230 14.28 4.94 -11.77
CA HIS A 230 14.67 6.28 -11.33
C HIS A 230 13.66 6.90 -10.36
N ASP A 231 14.09 7.95 -9.69
CA ASP A 231 13.31 8.86 -8.83
C ASP A 231 12.26 8.16 -7.91
N GLY A 232 10.97 8.34 -8.15
CA GLY A 232 9.85 7.83 -7.35
C GLY A 232 9.48 6.36 -7.57
N ALA A 233 10.13 5.65 -8.51
CA ALA A 233 9.75 4.29 -8.91
C ALA A 233 9.69 3.30 -7.73
N GLY A 234 10.63 3.37 -6.79
CA GLY A 234 10.66 2.49 -5.61
C GLY A 234 9.44 2.67 -4.71
N HIS A 235 9.07 3.89 -4.39
CA HIS A 235 7.88 4.20 -3.59
C HIS A 235 6.58 3.92 -4.34
N PHE A 236 6.56 4.11 -5.67
CA PHE A 236 5.41 3.75 -6.50
C PHE A 236 5.13 2.25 -6.45
N VAL A 237 6.14 1.42 -6.67
CA VAL A 237 6.00 -0.06 -6.59
C VAL A 237 5.60 -0.49 -5.17
N LYS A 238 6.15 0.17 -4.13
CA LYS A 238 5.74 -0.09 -2.74
C LYS A 238 4.29 0.33 -2.46
N MET A 239 3.82 1.43 -3.02
CA MET A 239 2.43 1.87 -2.91
C MET A 239 1.49 0.82 -3.51
N VAL A 240 1.77 0.33 -4.71
CA VAL A 240 0.97 -0.70 -5.39
C VAL A 240 1.01 -2.03 -4.62
N HIS A 241 2.20 -2.43 -4.12
CA HIS A 241 2.32 -3.57 -3.20
C HIS A 241 1.31 -3.47 -2.05
N ASN A 242 1.21 -2.30 -1.41
CA ASN A 242 0.26 -2.11 -0.31
C ASN A 242 -1.20 -2.13 -0.79
N GLY A 243 -1.49 -1.67 -2.00
CA GLY A 243 -2.81 -1.81 -2.61
C GLY A 243 -3.23 -3.27 -2.79
N ILE A 244 -2.33 -4.11 -3.32
CA ILE A 244 -2.53 -5.55 -3.42
C ILE A 244 -2.76 -6.17 -2.04
N GLU A 245 -1.97 -5.77 -1.03
CA GLU A 245 -2.13 -6.21 0.36
C GLU A 245 -3.55 -5.92 0.88
N TYR A 246 -4.11 -4.74 0.60
CA TYR A 246 -5.48 -4.40 0.98
C TYR A 246 -6.50 -5.34 0.34
N ALA A 247 -6.37 -5.59 -0.96
CA ALA A 247 -7.26 -6.50 -1.67
C ALA A 247 -7.17 -7.94 -1.13
N ASP A 248 -5.96 -8.43 -0.91
CA ASP A 248 -5.72 -9.77 -0.38
C ASP A 248 -6.31 -9.96 1.03
N MET A 249 -6.08 -9.00 1.92
CA MET A 249 -6.67 -9.01 3.27
C MET A 249 -8.20 -8.97 3.24
N GLN A 250 -8.79 -8.16 2.35
CA GLN A 250 -10.25 -8.07 2.21
C GLN A 250 -10.84 -9.39 1.69
N LEU A 251 -10.23 -9.99 0.67
CA LEU A 251 -10.65 -11.29 0.12
C LEU A 251 -10.58 -12.40 1.17
N ILE A 252 -9.53 -12.44 1.98
CA ILE A 252 -9.39 -13.39 3.10
C ILE A 252 -10.48 -13.15 4.15
N ALA A 253 -10.77 -11.90 4.49
CA ALA A 253 -11.83 -11.56 5.45
C ALA A 253 -13.23 -11.95 4.93
N GLU A 254 -13.51 -11.73 3.65
CA GLU A 254 -14.75 -12.16 3.00
C GLU A 254 -14.87 -13.69 2.97
N ALA A 255 -13.79 -14.40 2.66
CA ALA A 255 -13.75 -15.86 2.71
C ALA A 255 -14.05 -16.39 4.12
N TYR A 256 -13.44 -15.79 5.15
CA TYR A 256 -13.72 -16.11 6.55
C TYR A 256 -15.19 -15.91 6.90
N ASP A 257 -15.78 -14.74 6.56
CA ASP A 257 -17.18 -14.42 6.90
C ASP A 257 -18.16 -15.37 6.19
N LEU A 258 -17.91 -15.70 4.93
CA LEU A 258 -18.71 -16.66 4.16
C LEU A 258 -18.68 -18.05 4.76
N ILE A 259 -17.49 -18.57 5.11
CA ILE A 259 -17.37 -19.88 5.74
C ILE A 259 -18.08 -19.87 7.10
N ARG A 260 -17.85 -18.84 7.92
CA ARG A 260 -18.45 -18.75 9.25
C ARG A 260 -19.98 -18.75 9.19
N ARG A 261 -20.56 -17.91 8.33
CA ARG A 261 -22.03 -17.78 8.17
C ARG A 261 -22.64 -18.99 7.49
N GLY A 262 -21.98 -19.56 6.49
CA GLY A 262 -22.50 -20.68 5.73
C GLY A 262 -22.43 -22.01 6.47
N THR A 263 -21.40 -22.23 7.29
CA THR A 263 -21.15 -23.52 7.90
C THR A 263 -21.38 -23.55 9.42
N GLY A 264 -21.45 -22.39 10.06
CA GLY A 264 -21.52 -22.28 11.53
C GLY A 264 -20.25 -22.69 12.26
N LYS A 265 -19.13 -22.92 11.55
CA LYS A 265 -17.84 -23.25 12.15
C LYS A 265 -17.35 -22.14 13.07
N THR A 266 -16.69 -22.52 14.14
CA THR A 266 -16.00 -21.61 15.06
C THR A 266 -14.75 -21.02 14.39
N PRO A 267 -14.22 -19.87 14.87
CA PRO A 267 -12.97 -19.33 14.36
C PRO A 267 -11.81 -20.34 14.40
N ALA A 268 -11.70 -21.15 15.46
CA ALA A 268 -10.66 -22.18 15.57
C ALA A 268 -10.77 -23.27 14.49
N GLU A 269 -11.99 -23.74 14.18
CA GLU A 269 -12.22 -24.70 13.09
C GLU A 269 -11.95 -24.09 11.72
N ILE A 270 -12.23 -22.79 11.54
CA ILE A 270 -11.89 -22.07 10.29
C ILE A 270 -10.37 -21.85 10.21
N ALA A 271 -9.68 -21.64 11.33
CA ALA A 271 -8.22 -21.58 11.33
C ALA A 271 -7.58 -22.87 10.77
N ASP A 272 -8.18 -24.03 11.05
CA ASP A 272 -7.70 -25.31 10.49
C ASP A 272 -7.92 -25.38 8.97
N VAL A 273 -9.01 -24.81 8.47
CA VAL A 273 -9.26 -24.67 7.02
C VAL A 273 -8.16 -23.80 6.36
N PHE A 274 -7.88 -22.62 6.92
CA PHE A 274 -6.82 -21.75 6.40
C PHE A 274 -5.42 -22.40 6.52
N ALA A 275 -5.14 -23.10 7.60
CA ALA A 275 -3.89 -23.84 7.76
C ALA A 275 -3.72 -24.96 6.72
N GLU A 276 -4.82 -25.62 6.32
CA GLU A 276 -4.80 -26.60 5.24
C GLU A 276 -4.57 -25.91 3.88
N TRP A 277 -5.26 -24.82 3.62
CA TRP A 277 -5.06 -24.03 2.39
C TRP A 277 -3.63 -23.50 2.24
N ASN A 278 -2.97 -23.21 3.38
CA ASN A 278 -1.57 -22.74 3.38
C ASN A 278 -0.54 -23.82 3.00
N ARG A 279 -0.97 -25.07 2.79
CA ARG A 279 -0.11 -26.18 2.28
C ARG A 279 -0.22 -26.34 0.76
N GLY A 280 -1.05 -25.55 0.11
CA GLY A 280 -1.36 -25.66 -1.31
C GLY A 280 -1.18 -24.34 -2.08
N GLU A 281 -1.97 -24.16 -3.14
CA GLU A 281 -1.90 -23.01 -4.05
C GLU A 281 -2.10 -21.64 -3.36
N LEU A 282 -2.77 -21.62 -2.20
CA LEU A 282 -3.00 -20.41 -1.38
C LEU A 282 -1.87 -20.12 -0.38
N GLU A 283 -0.80 -20.91 -0.37
CA GLU A 283 0.33 -20.70 0.54
C GLU A 283 0.81 -19.25 0.45
N SER A 284 0.68 -18.53 1.57
CA SER A 284 1.08 -17.14 1.71
C SER A 284 1.15 -16.73 3.19
N TYR A 285 1.90 -15.66 3.46
CA TYR A 285 2.00 -15.11 4.81
C TYR A 285 0.65 -14.66 5.37
N LEU A 286 -0.18 -14.01 4.57
CA LEU A 286 -1.49 -13.56 5.02
C LEU A 286 -2.43 -14.73 5.37
N ILE A 287 -2.37 -15.85 4.65
CA ILE A 287 -3.11 -17.08 5.00
C ILE A 287 -2.55 -17.69 6.29
N GLU A 288 -1.21 -17.75 6.44
CA GLU A 288 -0.55 -18.22 7.65
C GLU A 288 -1.02 -17.46 8.89
N ILE A 289 -0.85 -16.14 8.89
CA ILE A 289 -1.24 -15.31 10.06
C ILE A 289 -2.75 -15.27 10.29
N THR A 290 -3.57 -15.48 9.26
CA THR A 290 -5.02 -15.61 9.43
C THR A 290 -5.34 -16.82 10.30
N ALA A 291 -4.73 -17.96 10.07
CA ALA A 291 -4.91 -19.14 10.92
C ALA A 291 -4.48 -18.87 12.38
N GLU A 292 -3.36 -18.15 12.58
CA GLU A 292 -2.89 -17.79 13.92
C GLU A 292 -3.85 -16.82 14.64
N VAL A 293 -4.31 -15.78 13.95
CA VAL A 293 -5.29 -14.81 14.50
C VAL A 293 -6.59 -15.49 14.89
N LEU A 294 -7.09 -16.43 14.06
CA LEU A 294 -8.34 -17.14 14.32
C LEU A 294 -8.23 -18.15 15.47
N ARG A 295 -7.04 -18.68 15.78
CA ARG A 295 -6.80 -19.55 16.94
C ARG A 295 -6.65 -18.80 18.24
N GLN A 296 -6.34 -17.49 18.17
CA GLN A 296 -6.07 -16.73 19.38
C GLN A 296 -7.33 -16.55 20.21
N VAL A 297 -7.20 -16.81 21.50
CA VAL A 297 -8.25 -16.61 22.52
C VAL A 297 -7.89 -15.40 23.37
N ASP A 298 -8.86 -14.52 23.57
CA ASP A 298 -8.71 -13.39 24.50
C ASP A 298 -8.65 -13.87 25.93
N ALA A 299 -7.56 -13.57 26.62
CA ALA A 299 -7.32 -14.03 27.99
C ALA A 299 -8.31 -13.44 29.01
N ALA A 300 -8.88 -12.27 28.75
CA ALA A 300 -9.80 -11.63 29.68
C ALA A 300 -11.23 -12.17 29.58
N THR A 301 -11.70 -12.50 28.39
CA THR A 301 -13.08 -12.91 28.13
C THR A 301 -13.24 -14.42 27.87
N GLY A 302 -12.16 -15.11 27.53
CA GLY A 302 -12.19 -16.51 27.09
C GLY A 302 -12.83 -16.73 25.72
N LYS A 303 -13.15 -15.67 24.99
CA LYS A 303 -13.72 -15.73 23.62
C LYS A 303 -12.61 -15.74 22.56
N PRO A 304 -12.92 -16.21 21.34
CA PRO A 304 -12.00 -15.99 20.23
C PRO A 304 -11.62 -14.50 20.11
N LEU A 305 -10.34 -14.20 19.95
CA LEU A 305 -9.88 -12.79 19.91
C LEU A 305 -10.56 -12.01 18.79
N VAL A 306 -10.77 -12.63 17.62
CA VAL A 306 -11.44 -12.01 16.48
C VAL A 306 -12.87 -11.55 16.78
N ASP A 307 -13.54 -12.15 17.79
CA ASP A 307 -14.90 -11.80 18.21
C ASP A 307 -14.95 -10.64 19.22
N VAL A 308 -13.80 -10.23 19.76
CA VAL A 308 -13.68 -9.08 20.68
C VAL A 308 -12.94 -7.90 20.07
N ILE A 309 -12.29 -8.10 18.94
CA ILE A 309 -11.72 -6.99 18.16
C ILE A 309 -12.87 -6.20 17.54
N LEU A 310 -12.78 -4.86 17.64
CA LEU A 310 -13.75 -3.96 16.98
C LEU A 310 -13.65 -4.12 15.45
N ASP A 311 -14.81 -4.23 14.80
CA ASP A 311 -14.91 -4.44 13.34
C ASP A 311 -14.61 -3.17 12.51
N GLN A 312 -13.48 -2.52 12.83
CA GLN A 312 -12.96 -1.34 12.14
C GLN A 312 -11.52 -1.62 11.69
N ALA A 313 -11.26 -1.49 10.39
CA ALA A 313 -9.94 -1.69 9.83
C ALA A 313 -9.24 -0.35 9.56
N GLY A 314 -8.13 -0.09 10.27
CA GLY A 314 -7.33 1.12 10.09
C GLY A 314 -6.64 1.19 8.73
N ALA A 315 -6.38 2.40 8.24
CA ALA A 315 -5.64 2.66 7.01
C ALA A 315 -4.59 3.76 7.22
N LYS A 316 -3.43 3.64 6.56
CA LYS A 316 -2.34 4.63 6.60
C LYS A 316 -2.23 5.46 5.31
N GLY A 317 -3.24 5.40 4.42
CA GLY A 317 -3.31 6.18 3.19
C GLY A 317 -2.81 5.47 1.92
N THR A 318 -1.94 4.47 2.02
CA THR A 318 -1.32 3.82 0.84
C THR A 318 -2.32 3.17 -0.11
N GLY A 319 -3.37 2.50 0.41
CA GLY A 319 -4.44 1.94 -0.44
C GLY A 319 -5.22 3.02 -1.20
N ALA A 320 -5.50 4.16 -0.54
CA ALA A 320 -6.15 5.28 -1.20
C ALA A 320 -5.26 5.89 -2.30
N TRP A 321 -3.95 6.01 -2.07
CA TRP A 321 -3.01 6.50 -3.09
C TRP A 321 -2.95 5.58 -4.30
N THR A 322 -2.95 4.25 -4.09
CA THR A 322 -3.02 3.26 -5.18
C THR A 322 -4.26 3.51 -6.05
N VAL A 323 -5.44 3.61 -5.44
CA VAL A 323 -6.70 3.84 -6.17
C VAL A 323 -6.70 5.19 -6.90
N GLN A 324 -6.24 6.26 -6.25
CA GLN A 324 -6.17 7.60 -6.85
C GLN A 324 -5.21 7.61 -8.06
N THR A 325 -4.06 6.97 -7.92
CA THR A 325 -3.07 6.87 -9.00
C THR A 325 -3.59 6.02 -10.15
N ALA A 326 -4.22 4.89 -9.86
CA ALA A 326 -4.83 4.03 -10.87
C ALA A 326 -5.91 4.77 -11.70
N LEU A 327 -6.74 5.61 -11.04
CA LEU A 327 -7.70 6.48 -11.73
C LEU A 327 -7.00 7.49 -12.65
N SER A 328 -5.91 8.09 -12.19
CA SER A 328 -5.12 9.04 -12.99
C SER A 328 -4.45 8.36 -14.20
N LEU A 329 -4.01 7.12 -14.03
CA LEU A 329 -3.40 6.30 -15.09
C LEU A 329 -4.42 5.59 -15.99
N GLY A 330 -5.73 5.66 -15.67
CA GLY A 330 -6.77 4.97 -16.40
C GLY A 330 -6.76 3.44 -16.22
N VAL A 331 -6.21 2.93 -15.10
CA VAL A 331 -6.10 1.50 -14.82
C VAL A 331 -7.24 1.03 -13.91
N PRO A 332 -8.02 0.01 -14.29
CA PRO A 332 -9.12 -0.50 -13.48
C PRO A 332 -8.61 -1.45 -12.37
N VAL A 333 -8.40 -0.92 -11.16
CA VAL A 333 -8.00 -1.68 -9.96
C VAL A 333 -9.20 -1.95 -9.05
N SER A 334 -10.29 -2.48 -9.59
CA SER A 334 -11.57 -2.59 -8.89
C SER A 334 -11.49 -3.38 -7.58
N GLY A 335 -10.73 -4.49 -7.52
CA GLY A 335 -10.56 -5.27 -6.29
C GLY A 335 -9.85 -4.49 -5.19
N ILE A 336 -8.81 -3.74 -5.54
CA ILE A 336 -8.06 -2.87 -4.61
C ILE A 336 -8.94 -1.69 -4.15
N ALA A 337 -9.72 -1.12 -5.07
CA ALA A 337 -10.63 -0.02 -4.75
C ALA A 337 -11.72 -0.46 -3.77
N GLU A 338 -12.38 -1.60 -4.02
CA GLU A 338 -13.40 -2.14 -3.13
C GLU A 338 -12.84 -2.48 -1.73
N ALA A 339 -11.64 -3.03 -1.64
CA ALA A 339 -10.99 -3.25 -0.36
C ALA A 339 -10.75 -1.93 0.41
N THR A 340 -10.38 -0.88 -0.29
CA THR A 340 -10.20 0.46 0.29
C THR A 340 -11.53 1.05 0.75
N PHE A 341 -12.60 0.91 -0.02
CA PHE A 341 -13.94 1.36 0.35
C PHE A 341 -14.53 0.54 1.49
N ALA A 342 -14.32 -0.78 1.53
CA ALA A 342 -14.74 -1.63 2.64
C ALA A 342 -14.10 -1.20 3.97
N ARG A 343 -12.81 -0.87 3.98
CA ARG A 343 -12.14 -0.29 5.16
C ARG A 343 -12.75 1.05 5.56
N SER A 344 -13.01 1.93 4.60
CA SER A 344 -13.68 3.21 4.86
C SER A 344 -15.06 3.00 5.47
N LEU A 345 -15.87 2.10 4.89
CA LEU A 345 -17.20 1.75 5.43
C LEU A 345 -17.11 1.20 6.87
N SER A 346 -16.11 0.38 7.17
CA SER A 346 -15.91 -0.16 8.52
C SER A 346 -15.68 0.92 9.57
N SER A 347 -15.13 2.06 9.17
CA SER A 347 -14.84 3.22 10.04
C SER A 347 -16.02 4.13 10.30
N HIS A 348 -17.23 3.80 9.81
CA HIS A 348 -18.46 4.56 10.01
C HIS A 348 -19.52 3.77 10.82
N PRO A 349 -19.27 3.46 12.11
CA PRO A 349 -20.17 2.63 12.91
C PRO A 349 -21.58 3.23 13.06
N GLU A 350 -21.69 4.56 13.17
CA GLU A 350 -22.99 5.25 13.30
C GLU A 350 -23.88 5.05 12.07
N GLN A 351 -23.30 5.18 10.86
CA GLN A 351 -24.04 4.93 9.61
C GLN A 351 -24.47 3.47 9.51
N ARG A 352 -23.59 2.54 9.89
CA ARG A 352 -23.89 1.11 9.88
C ARG A 352 -24.99 0.76 10.89
N GLU A 353 -25.01 1.40 12.07
CA GLU A 353 -26.01 1.16 13.10
C GLU A 353 -27.40 1.51 12.60
N VAL A 354 -27.60 2.73 12.10
CA VAL A 354 -28.93 3.17 11.61
C VAL A 354 -29.36 2.43 10.35
N SER A 355 -28.42 1.88 9.58
CA SER A 355 -28.69 1.13 8.35
C SER A 355 -29.12 -0.32 8.59
N ARG A 356 -29.08 -0.82 9.84
CA ARG A 356 -29.55 -2.18 10.18
C ARG A 356 -31.05 -2.39 9.97
N GLU A 357 -31.83 -1.30 9.95
CA GLU A 357 -33.26 -1.29 9.69
C GLU A 357 -33.62 -1.42 8.19
N LEU A 358 -32.62 -1.36 7.29
CA LEU A 358 -32.88 -1.50 5.86
C LEU A 358 -33.32 -2.94 5.53
N PRO A 359 -34.27 -3.12 4.58
CA PRO A 359 -34.74 -4.44 4.18
C PRO A 359 -33.59 -5.29 3.61
N GLY A 360 -33.57 -6.56 3.97
CA GLY A 360 -32.61 -7.56 3.50
C GLY A 360 -33.30 -8.85 3.11
N PRO A 361 -32.55 -9.89 2.72
CA PRO A 361 -33.09 -11.21 2.44
C PRO A 361 -33.78 -11.79 3.68
N GLU A 362 -34.93 -12.47 3.50
CA GLU A 362 -35.65 -13.13 4.60
C GLU A 362 -34.94 -14.39 5.08
N GLU A 363 -34.25 -15.09 4.17
CA GLU A 363 -33.51 -16.32 4.45
C GLU A 363 -32.01 -16.03 4.51
N GLY A 364 -31.34 -16.54 5.54
CA GLY A 364 -29.89 -16.52 5.65
C GLY A 364 -29.23 -17.52 4.72
N LEU A 365 -27.90 -17.56 4.75
CA LEU A 365 -27.09 -18.52 4.00
C LEU A 365 -27.35 -19.95 4.53
N ALA A 366 -27.91 -20.82 3.69
CA ALA A 366 -28.04 -22.23 3.95
C ALA A 366 -27.10 -23.03 3.06
N VAL A 367 -26.21 -23.82 3.68
CA VAL A 367 -25.22 -24.67 3.00
C VAL A 367 -25.56 -26.12 3.30
N GLU A 368 -25.87 -26.90 2.25
CA GLU A 368 -26.19 -28.33 2.39
C GLU A 368 -24.92 -29.18 2.49
N ASP A 369 -23.91 -28.88 1.66
CA ASP A 369 -22.62 -29.57 1.64
C ASP A 369 -21.51 -28.60 2.04
N THR A 370 -21.12 -28.71 3.30
CA THR A 370 -20.09 -27.84 3.92
C THR A 370 -18.74 -27.96 3.23
N ASP A 371 -18.32 -29.18 2.89
CA ASP A 371 -17.00 -29.40 2.32
C ASP A 371 -16.93 -28.87 0.88
N ALA A 372 -17.96 -29.09 0.08
CA ALA A 372 -18.06 -28.52 -1.26
C ALA A 372 -18.10 -26.97 -1.23
N PHE A 373 -18.81 -26.39 -0.26
CA PHE A 373 -18.86 -24.95 -0.10
C PHE A 373 -17.50 -24.34 0.27
N ILE A 374 -16.78 -24.97 1.22
CA ILE A 374 -15.43 -24.53 1.62
C ILE A 374 -14.46 -24.62 0.44
N GLU A 375 -14.57 -25.69 -0.38
CA GLU A 375 -13.76 -25.81 -1.60
C GLU A 375 -14.11 -24.73 -2.64
N ASP A 376 -15.39 -24.39 -2.81
CA ASP A 376 -15.82 -23.29 -3.67
C ASP A 376 -15.26 -21.95 -3.20
N VAL A 377 -15.26 -21.68 -1.87
CA VAL A 377 -14.64 -20.47 -1.30
C VAL A 377 -13.13 -20.45 -1.56
N ARG A 378 -12.45 -21.60 -1.40
CA ARG A 378 -11.01 -21.73 -1.68
C ARG A 378 -10.67 -21.35 -3.12
N LEU A 379 -11.40 -21.91 -4.07
CA LEU A 379 -11.21 -21.64 -5.50
C LEU A 379 -11.54 -20.18 -5.86
N ALA A 380 -12.62 -19.63 -5.30
CA ALA A 380 -13.00 -18.24 -5.49
C ALA A 380 -11.93 -17.28 -4.93
N LEU A 381 -11.41 -17.58 -3.74
CA LEU A 381 -10.32 -16.82 -3.12
C LEU A 381 -9.07 -16.82 -4.01
N TYR A 382 -8.66 -17.99 -4.49
CA TYR A 382 -7.48 -18.10 -5.35
C TYR A 382 -7.64 -17.31 -6.65
N ALA A 383 -8.77 -17.43 -7.35
CA ALA A 383 -9.07 -16.67 -8.55
C ALA A 383 -9.06 -15.16 -8.31
N SER A 384 -9.67 -14.71 -7.22
CA SER A 384 -9.73 -13.29 -6.88
C SER A 384 -8.36 -12.71 -6.47
N LYS A 385 -7.53 -13.50 -5.77
CA LYS A 385 -6.13 -13.11 -5.49
C LYS A 385 -5.34 -12.93 -6.80
N ILE A 386 -5.45 -13.86 -7.76
CA ILE A 386 -4.81 -13.73 -9.07
C ILE A 386 -5.22 -12.42 -9.75
N VAL A 387 -6.52 -12.05 -9.70
CA VAL A 387 -7.00 -10.78 -10.25
C VAL A 387 -6.41 -9.57 -9.52
N ALA A 388 -6.36 -9.59 -8.19
CA ALA A 388 -5.81 -8.48 -7.40
C ALA A 388 -4.34 -8.20 -7.76
N TYR A 389 -3.52 -9.26 -7.89
CA TYR A 389 -2.14 -9.11 -8.33
C TYR A 389 -2.04 -8.64 -9.78
N SER A 390 -2.87 -9.20 -10.70
CA SER A 390 -2.90 -8.73 -12.09
C SER A 390 -3.20 -7.24 -12.19
N GLN A 391 -4.18 -6.74 -11.43
CA GLN A 391 -4.51 -5.31 -11.37
C GLN A 391 -3.33 -4.45 -10.87
N GLY A 392 -2.63 -4.91 -9.83
CA GLY A 392 -1.46 -4.22 -9.32
C GLY A 392 -0.30 -4.20 -10.33
N PHE A 393 -0.01 -5.32 -10.99
CA PHE A 393 1.03 -5.37 -12.02
C PHE A 393 0.68 -4.52 -13.24
N ASP A 394 -0.62 -4.43 -13.61
CA ASP A 394 -1.10 -3.53 -14.65
C ASP A 394 -0.86 -2.07 -14.27
N GLU A 395 -1.09 -1.70 -13.00
CA GLU A 395 -0.83 -0.35 -12.50
C GLU A 395 0.67 -0.03 -12.52
N ILE A 396 1.53 -0.99 -12.12
CA ILE A 396 2.99 -0.82 -12.20
C ILE A 396 3.42 -0.59 -13.65
N ARG A 397 2.91 -1.38 -14.60
CA ARG A 397 3.22 -1.23 -16.01
C ARG A 397 2.74 0.12 -16.57
N ALA A 398 1.54 0.57 -16.21
CA ALA A 398 1.01 1.86 -16.63
C ALA A 398 1.81 3.03 -16.04
N GLY A 399 2.18 2.97 -14.76
CA GLY A 399 3.05 3.97 -14.14
C GLY A 399 4.46 3.98 -14.74
N ALA A 400 5.02 2.82 -15.05
CA ALA A 400 6.30 2.74 -15.74
C ALA A 400 6.27 3.46 -17.10
N ALA A 401 5.18 3.32 -17.85
CA ALA A 401 5.00 4.01 -19.13
C ALA A 401 4.78 5.53 -18.95
N GLU A 402 3.98 5.95 -17.99
CA GLU A 402 3.66 7.36 -17.73
C GLU A 402 4.88 8.18 -17.27
N TYR A 403 5.72 7.56 -16.40
CA TYR A 403 6.88 8.23 -15.79
C TYR A 403 8.22 7.86 -16.45
N ASP A 404 8.21 7.14 -17.58
CA ASP A 404 9.42 6.68 -18.30
C ASP A 404 10.38 5.85 -17.41
N TRP A 405 9.81 4.99 -16.54
CA TRP A 405 10.60 4.08 -15.72
C TRP A 405 10.80 2.74 -16.43
N GLN A 406 12.01 2.19 -16.30
CA GLN A 406 12.34 0.86 -16.82
C GLN A 406 12.16 -0.19 -15.72
N ILE A 407 10.91 -0.54 -15.40
CA ILE A 407 10.60 -1.49 -14.33
C ILE A 407 10.51 -2.92 -14.88
N ASP A 408 11.34 -3.83 -14.34
CA ASP A 408 11.25 -5.27 -14.61
C ASP A 408 10.21 -5.91 -13.69
N LEU A 409 9.03 -6.24 -14.24
CA LEU A 409 7.90 -6.82 -13.51
C LEU A 409 8.24 -8.23 -12.97
N GLY A 410 9.06 -9.01 -13.68
CA GLY A 410 9.55 -10.29 -13.21
C GLY A 410 10.45 -10.15 -11.98
N ALA A 411 11.36 -9.17 -12.00
CA ALA A 411 12.20 -8.86 -10.84
C ALA A 411 11.38 -8.33 -9.66
N VAL A 412 10.36 -7.49 -9.91
CA VAL A 412 9.43 -7.03 -8.86
C VAL A 412 8.74 -8.21 -8.17
N SER A 413 8.22 -9.19 -8.94
CA SER A 413 7.58 -10.36 -8.33
C SER A 413 8.57 -11.19 -7.50
N LYS A 414 9.81 -11.33 -7.94
CA LYS A 414 10.86 -12.08 -7.22
C LYS A 414 11.20 -11.46 -5.86
N ILE A 415 11.28 -10.13 -5.76
CA ILE A 415 11.61 -9.48 -4.50
C ILE A 415 10.46 -9.53 -3.47
N TRP A 416 9.25 -9.87 -3.89
CA TRP A 416 8.10 -10.03 -2.99
C TRP A 416 7.97 -11.46 -2.43
N ARG A 417 8.80 -12.42 -2.84
CA ARG A 417 8.76 -13.83 -2.40
C ARG A 417 9.08 -14.01 -0.91
N ALA A 418 9.87 -13.13 -0.31
CA ALA A 418 10.17 -13.13 1.13
C ALA A 418 10.32 -11.71 1.66
N GLY A 419 10.27 -11.55 2.99
CA GLY A 419 10.48 -10.27 3.67
C GLY A 419 9.40 -9.23 3.40
N CYS A 420 8.21 -9.62 2.94
CA CYS A 420 7.09 -8.71 2.74
C CYS A 420 5.76 -9.33 3.18
N ILE A 421 4.74 -8.50 3.28
CA ILE A 421 3.41 -8.92 3.78
C ILE A 421 2.65 -9.76 2.75
N ILE A 422 2.87 -9.53 1.45
CA ILE A 422 2.16 -10.24 0.37
C ILE A 422 2.94 -11.44 -0.19
N ARG A 423 3.96 -11.94 0.52
CA ARG A 423 4.71 -13.13 0.09
C ARG A 423 3.79 -14.32 -0.08
N ALA A 424 3.87 -14.97 -1.24
CA ALA A 424 3.04 -16.09 -1.65
C ALA A 424 3.76 -16.98 -2.66
N GLN A 425 3.42 -18.26 -2.66
CA GLN A 425 4.02 -19.24 -3.57
C GLN A 425 3.81 -18.88 -5.05
N PHE A 426 2.64 -18.36 -5.41
CA PHE A 426 2.35 -18.06 -6.81
C PHE A 426 3.10 -16.85 -7.39
N LEU A 427 3.86 -16.09 -6.58
CA LEU A 427 4.77 -15.05 -7.10
C LEU A 427 5.83 -15.62 -8.03
N ASN A 428 6.26 -16.87 -7.82
CA ASN A 428 7.14 -17.57 -8.77
C ASN A 428 6.47 -17.72 -10.14
N ARG A 429 5.14 -17.99 -10.18
CA ARG A 429 4.39 -18.09 -11.43
C ARG A 429 4.25 -16.76 -12.16
N ILE A 430 4.21 -15.65 -11.40
CA ILE A 430 4.24 -14.29 -11.99
C ILE A 430 5.64 -14.02 -12.57
N ALA A 431 6.71 -14.38 -11.84
CA ALA A 431 8.09 -14.24 -12.33
C ALA A 431 8.32 -15.05 -13.60
N ASP A 432 7.84 -16.29 -13.66
CA ASP A 432 7.92 -17.16 -14.84
C ASP A 432 7.18 -16.52 -16.03
N ALA A 433 5.94 -16.02 -15.80
CA ALA A 433 5.12 -15.42 -16.85
C ALA A 433 5.78 -14.19 -17.50
N TYR A 434 6.31 -13.26 -16.70
CA TYR A 434 7.05 -12.11 -17.23
C TYR A 434 8.46 -12.46 -17.74
N GLY A 435 9.07 -13.53 -17.22
CA GLY A 435 10.32 -14.07 -17.76
C GLY A 435 10.16 -14.66 -19.17
N GLU A 436 9.04 -15.34 -19.42
CA GLU A 436 8.70 -15.91 -20.74
C GLU A 436 8.18 -14.85 -21.71
N THR A 437 7.40 -13.88 -21.21
CA THR A 437 6.76 -12.84 -22.00
C THR A 437 6.86 -11.50 -21.28
N PRO A 438 7.98 -10.76 -21.40
CA PRO A 438 8.18 -9.48 -20.71
C PRO A 438 7.10 -8.43 -21.00
N ASP A 439 6.57 -8.40 -22.23
CA ASP A 439 5.54 -7.46 -22.68
C ASP A 439 4.11 -8.01 -22.51
N LEU A 440 3.91 -8.97 -21.60
CA LEU A 440 2.60 -9.57 -21.35
C LEU A 440 1.57 -8.48 -20.97
N ALA A 441 0.57 -8.31 -21.82
CA ALA A 441 -0.40 -7.22 -21.67
C ALA A 441 -1.29 -7.36 -20.43
N VAL A 442 -1.67 -8.60 -20.09
CA VAL A 442 -2.52 -8.94 -18.93
C VAL A 442 -2.02 -10.23 -18.31
N LEU A 443 -1.64 -10.20 -17.05
CA LEU A 443 -1.11 -11.37 -16.33
C LEU A 443 -2.04 -12.59 -16.40
N LEU A 444 -3.36 -12.37 -16.37
CA LEU A 444 -4.37 -13.43 -16.42
C LEU A 444 -4.31 -14.31 -17.69
N THR A 445 -3.65 -13.83 -18.76
CA THR A 445 -3.52 -14.55 -20.04
C THR A 445 -2.32 -15.49 -20.10
N ALA A 446 -1.44 -15.47 -19.09
CA ALA A 446 -0.36 -16.44 -19.02
C ALA A 446 -0.91 -17.87 -18.80
N PRO A 447 -0.30 -18.91 -19.42
CA PRO A 447 -0.87 -20.26 -19.46
C PRO A 447 -1.26 -20.83 -18.10
N TYR A 448 -0.41 -20.67 -17.10
CA TYR A 448 -0.70 -21.10 -15.72
C TYR A 448 -1.97 -20.47 -15.16
N PHE A 449 -2.14 -19.15 -15.33
CA PHE A 449 -3.29 -18.42 -14.79
C PHE A 449 -4.57 -18.72 -15.57
N VAL A 450 -4.49 -18.91 -16.87
CA VAL A 450 -5.63 -19.38 -17.70
C VAL A 450 -6.16 -20.71 -17.18
N GLU A 451 -5.27 -21.67 -16.89
CA GLU A 451 -5.67 -22.98 -16.35
C GLU A 451 -6.27 -22.84 -14.94
N ALA A 452 -5.63 -22.10 -14.04
CA ALA A 452 -6.09 -21.90 -12.68
C ALA A 452 -7.47 -21.23 -12.65
N LEU A 453 -7.68 -20.17 -13.42
CA LEU A 453 -8.95 -19.47 -13.54
C LEU A 453 -10.02 -20.35 -14.21
N GLY A 454 -9.63 -21.19 -15.17
CA GLY A 454 -10.53 -22.17 -15.80
C GLY A 454 -11.12 -23.15 -14.80
N ARG A 455 -10.30 -23.66 -13.88
CA ARG A 455 -10.73 -24.55 -12.79
C ARG A 455 -11.62 -23.83 -11.76
N ALA A 456 -11.33 -22.57 -11.47
CA ALA A 456 -11.95 -21.82 -10.36
C ALA A 456 -13.24 -21.08 -10.75
N GLN A 457 -13.41 -20.64 -12.00
CA GLN A 457 -14.45 -19.68 -12.38
C GLN A 457 -15.89 -20.16 -12.10
N GLY A 458 -16.15 -21.45 -12.14
CA GLY A 458 -17.48 -22.00 -11.81
C GLY A 458 -17.81 -21.88 -10.31
N ALA A 459 -16.87 -22.24 -9.45
CA ALA A 459 -16.96 -22.07 -8.00
C ALA A 459 -17.08 -20.58 -7.61
N TRP A 460 -16.26 -19.75 -8.21
CA TRP A 460 -16.28 -18.31 -7.97
C TRP A 460 -17.65 -17.67 -8.25
N ARG A 461 -18.31 -18.05 -9.35
CA ARG A 461 -19.68 -17.59 -9.67
C ARG A 461 -20.69 -18.06 -8.65
N ARG A 462 -20.59 -19.31 -8.19
CA ARG A 462 -21.48 -19.82 -7.12
C ARG A 462 -21.30 -19.01 -5.84
N ILE A 463 -20.07 -18.74 -5.41
CA ILE A 463 -19.80 -17.96 -4.20
C ILE A 463 -20.33 -16.53 -4.31
N VAL A 464 -20.07 -15.82 -5.40
CA VAL A 464 -20.58 -14.45 -5.60
C VAL A 464 -22.11 -14.42 -5.63
N SER A 465 -22.76 -15.36 -6.35
CA SER A 465 -24.22 -15.43 -6.40
C SER A 465 -24.83 -15.80 -5.04
N THR A 466 -24.20 -16.71 -4.31
CA THR A 466 -24.63 -17.12 -2.97
C THR A 466 -24.50 -15.96 -1.96
N ALA A 467 -23.37 -15.26 -1.97
CA ALA A 467 -23.16 -14.09 -1.10
C ALA A 467 -24.22 -13.01 -1.37
N ALA A 468 -24.46 -12.67 -2.65
CA ALA A 468 -25.47 -11.69 -3.05
C ALA A 468 -26.89 -12.12 -2.65
N GLY A 469 -27.25 -13.37 -2.89
CA GLY A 469 -28.56 -13.92 -2.53
C GLY A 469 -28.83 -13.94 -1.04
N ALA A 470 -27.80 -14.17 -0.24
CA ALA A 470 -27.89 -14.19 1.23
C ALA A 470 -27.65 -12.82 1.89
N GLY A 471 -27.43 -11.76 1.12
CA GLY A 471 -27.15 -10.42 1.65
C GLY A 471 -25.84 -10.32 2.41
N ILE A 472 -24.86 -11.16 2.09
CA ILE A 472 -23.53 -11.13 2.69
C ILE A 472 -22.62 -10.22 1.86
N PRO A 473 -22.02 -9.17 2.44
CA PRO A 473 -21.12 -8.29 1.70
C PRO A 473 -19.86 -9.04 1.25
N ALA A 474 -19.63 -9.09 -0.06
CA ALA A 474 -18.44 -9.66 -0.66
C ALA A 474 -17.93 -8.77 -1.83
N PRO A 475 -17.63 -7.49 -1.58
CA PRO A 475 -17.31 -6.54 -2.64
C PRO A 475 -16.04 -6.92 -3.39
N ALA A 476 -15.00 -7.43 -2.74
CA ALA A 476 -13.77 -7.80 -3.39
C ALA A 476 -13.93 -9.04 -4.29
N PHE A 477 -14.65 -10.08 -3.85
CA PHE A 477 -14.99 -11.22 -4.71
C PHE A 477 -15.83 -10.79 -5.92
N SER A 478 -16.84 -9.95 -5.70
CA SER A 478 -17.77 -9.52 -6.73
C SER A 478 -17.10 -8.64 -7.79
N SER A 479 -16.30 -7.66 -7.36
CA SER A 479 -15.60 -6.76 -8.28
C SER A 479 -14.51 -7.48 -9.07
N SER A 480 -13.81 -8.42 -8.46
CA SER A 480 -12.80 -9.24 -9.15
C SER A 480 -13.43 -10.10 -10.24
N LEU A 481 -14.58 -10.74 -9.96
CA LEU A 481 -15.32 -11.51 -10.97
C LEU A 481 -15.83 -10.61 -12.10
N SER A 482 -16.37 -9.44 -11.77
CA SER A 482 -16.86 -8.47 -12.76
C SER A 482 -15.72 -7.96 -13.66
N TYR A 483 -14.53 -7.71 -13.10
CA TYR A 483 -13.35 -7.36 -13.86
C TYR A 483 -12.93 -8.47 -14.83
N TYR A 484 -12.86 -9.71 -14.34
CA TYR A 484 -12.56 -10.88 -15.15
C TYR A 484 -13.53 -11.05 -16.31
N ASP A 485 -14.85 -10.89 -16.07
CA ASP A 485 -15.87 -10.98 -17.11
C ASP A 485 -15.79 -9.81 -18.08
N GLY A 486 -15.49 -8.60 -17.60
CA GLY A 486 -15.28 -7.43 -18.44
C GLY A 486 -14.12 -7.58 -19.42
N LEU A 487 -13.00 -8.14 -18.96
CA LEU A 487 -11.84 -8.43 -19.83
C LEU A 487 -12.16 -9.45 -20.94
N ARG A 488 -13.06 -10.39 -20.67
CA ARG A 488 -13.45 -11.46 -21.62
C ARG A 488 -14.60 -11.08 -22.56
N ALA A 489 -15.28 -9.98 -22.26
CA ALA A 489 -16.45 -9.58 -23.02
C ALA A 489 -16.04 -9.14 -24.43
N GLU A 490 -16.65 -9.75 -25.45
CA GLU A 490 -16.45 -9.34 -26.84
C GLU A 490 -16.87 -7.88 -27.05
N ARG A 491 -17.90 -7.44 -26.33
CA ARG A 491 -18.42 -6.07 -26.37
C ARG A 491 -18.94 -5.61 -25.02
N LEU A 492 -18.47 -4.45 -24.58
CA LEU A 492 -18.93 -3.82 -23.35
C LEU A 492 -20.13 -2.88 -23.60
N PRO A 493 -20.96 -2.61 -22.58
CA PRO A 493 -22.07 -1.67 -22.68
C PRO A 493 -21.60 -0.20 -22.79
N ALA A 494 -20.32 0.05 -22.79
CA ALA A 494 -19.69 1.37 -22.92
C ALA A 494 -20.15 2.13 -24.19
N ALA A 495 -20.55 1.41 -25.25
CA ALA A 495 -21.10 2.01 -26.46
C ALA A 495 -22.37 2.83 -26.18
N LEU A 496 -23.23 2.40 -25.24
CA LEU A 496 -24.40 3.16 -24.82
C LEU A 496 -23.99 4.45 -24.09
N ILE A 497 -23.01 4.35 -23.19
CA ILE A 497 -22.47 5.52 -22.47
C ILE A 497 -21.92 6.54 -23.48
N GLN A 498 -21.15 6.09 -24.48
CA GLN A 498 -20.60 6.99 -25.49
C GLN A 498 -21.69 7.63 -26.36
N GLY A 499 -22.75 6.86 -26.71
CA GLY A 499 -23.92 7.41 -27.40
C GLY A 499 -24.68 8.47 -26.57
N GLN A 500 -24.81 8.24 -25.26
CA GLN A 500 -25.39 9.24 -24.33
C GLN A 500 -24.53 10.50 -24.25
N ARG A 501 -23.21 10.37 -24.18
CA ARG A 501 -22.28 11.51 -24.18
C ARG A 501 -22.37 12.28 -25.48
N ASP A 502 -22.50 11.61 -26.60
CA ASP A 502 -22.70 12.26 -27.90
C ASP A 502 -24.05 12.98 -27.96
N PHE A 503 -25.10 12.40 -27.40
CA PHE A 503 -26.43 12.99 -27.37
C PHE A 503 -26.48 14.33 -26.63
N PHE A 504 -25.92 14.40 -25.41
CA PHE A 504 -26.02 15.61 -24.58
C PHE A 504 -24.89 16.62 -24.79
N GLY A 505 -23.74 16.18 -25.33
CA GLY A 505 -22.56 17.04 -25.37
C GLY A 505 -21.76 17.01 -26.68
N ALA A 506 -22.27 16.35 -27.73
CA ALA A 506 -21.56 16.15 -29.00
C ALA A 506 -20.12 15.59 -28.79
N HIS A 507 -19.96 14.66 -27.82
CA HIS A 507 -18.65 14.08 -27.47
C HIS A 507 -18.16 13.05 -28.47
N THR A 508 -18.80 12.97 -29.61
CA THR A 508 -18.45 12.11 -30.74
C THR A 508 -18.38 10.60 -30.39
N TYR A 509 -18.23 9.76 -31.36
CA TYR A 509 -18.01 8.33 -31.19
C TYR A 509 -17.24 7.75 -32.39
N LYS A 510 -16.51 6.66 -32.15
CA LYS A 510 -15.91 5.83 -33.20
C LYS A 510 -16.82 4.64 -33.48
N ARG A 511 -16.78 4.15 -34.72
CA ARG A 511 -17.61 3.01 -35.14
C ARG A 511 -16.76 1.76 -35.32
N ILE A 512 -17.41 0.58 -35.24
CA ILE A 512 -16.75 -0.73 -35.44
C ILE A 512 -16.69 -1.15 -36.90
N ASP A 513 -17.47 -0.50 -37.78
CA ASP A 513 -17.66 -0.88 -39.19
C ASP A 513 -17.05 0.11 -40.18
N LYS A 514 -16.55 1.24 -39.72
CA LYS A 514 -15.78 2.22 -40.52
C LYS A 514 -14.87 3.07 -39.66
N GLU A 515 -13.77 3.53 -40.24
CA GLU A 515 -12.84 4.47 -39.62
C GLU A 515 -13.43 5.87 -39.52
N GLY A 516 -12.88 6.70 -38.63
CA GLY A 516 -13.27 8.09 -38.40
C GLY A 516 -13.97 8.31 -37.06
N THR A 517 -14.23 9.58 -36.78
CA THR A 517 -14.93 10.07 -35.59
C THR A 517 -16.25 10.67 -36.02
N PHE A 518 -17.34 10.37 -35.36
CA PHE A 518 -18.69 10.70 -35.81
C PHE A 518 -19.49 11.39 -34.71
N HIS A 519 -20.45 12.22 -35.14
CA HIS A 519 -21.49 12.81 -34.31
C HIS A 519 -22.84 12.66 -34.97
N THR A 520 -23.86 12.34 -34.21
CA THR A 520 -25.25 12.31 -34.67
C THR A 520 -25.95 13.63 -34.36
N LEU A 521 -26.59 14.26 -35.35
CA LEU A 521 -27.37 15.50 -35.18
C LEU A 521 -28.67 15.22 -34.41
N TRP A 522 -28.57 14.94 -33.12
CA TRP A 522 -29.64 14.44 -32.26
C TRP A 522 -30.88 15.34 -32.20
N SER A 523 -30.67 16.67 -32.24
CA SER A 523 -31.73 17.69 -32.21
C SER A 523 -32.29 18.01 -33.61
N GLY A 524 -31.66 17.48 -34.69
CA GLY A 524 -32.00 17.71 -36.07
C GLY A 524 -32.67 16.50 -36.72
N ASP A 525 -32.25 16.21 -37.95
CA ASP A 525 -32.77 15.09 -38.76
C ASP A 525 -32.15 13.72 -38.40
N ARG A 526 -31.30 13.69 -37.34
CA ARG A 526 -30.57 12.50 -36.90
C ARG A 526 -29.53 11.99 -37.89
N THR A 527 -29.10 12.80 -38.82
CA THR A 527 -27.99 12.47 -39.71
C THR A 527 -26.67 12.34 -38.94
N GLU A 528 -25.91 11.33 -39.28
CA GLU A 528 -24.53 11.18 -38.82
C GLU A 528 -23.60 12.04 -39.68
N ILE A 529 -22.75 12.80 -39.04
CA ILE A 529 -21.68 13.58 -39.70
C ILE A 529 -20.33 13.13 -39.22
N GLU A 530 -19.31 13.26 -40.06
CA GLU A 530 -17.92 13.07 -39.65
C GLU A 530 -17.48 14.31 -38.88
N ALA A 531 -16.84 14.12 -37.74
CA ALA A 531 -16.35 15.18 -36.86
C ALA A 531 -14.81 15.10 -36.78
N GLU A 532 -14.17 16.24 -36.52
CA GLU A 532 -12.75 16.24 -36.21
C GLU A 532 -12.48 15.53 -34.88
N ASP A 533 -11.39 14.77 -34.80
CA ASP A 533 -10.96 14.11 -33.57
C ASP A 533 -10.51 15.21 -32.57
N THR A 534 -11.31 15.47 -31.53
CA THR A 534 -11.08 16.54 -30.56
C THR A 534 -10.33 16.06 -29.32
N HIS A 535 -9.75 14.83 -29.34
CA HIS A 535 -9.05 14.24 -28.19
C HIS A 535 -7.62 13.81 -28.53
#